data_47a36283bcaefd5eb6156821d6d1af28
#
_entry.id   47a36283bcaefd5eb6156821d6d1af28
#
_cell.length_a   1.000
_cell.length_b   1.000
_cell.length_c   1.000
_cell.angle_alpha   90.00
_cell.angle_beta   90.00
_cell.angle_gamma   90.00
#
_symmetry.space_group_name_H-M   'P 1'
#
loop_
_entity.id
_entity.type
_entity.pdbx_description
1 polymer ?
#
loop_
_entity_poly.entity_id
_entity_poly.type
_entity_poly.pdbx_seq_one_letter_code
_entity_poly.pdbx_strand_id
1 'polypeptide(L)'
;MRRYLLMFAFGLLATCGCSEAVRRDEPLKISDVPKEILKVAQERLPNIKFDQAWKTKFKGQDAYELRGKNDRGKVREVEVSLSGEVLEVE
;
A
#
# COMPACT_ATOMS: atom_id res chain seq x y z
N MET A 1 11.90 23.51 42.45
CA MET A 1 11.78 23.14 41.99
C MET A 1 11.94 22.39 41.08
N ARG A 2 11.98 22.22 40.95
CA ARG A 2 12.00 21.55 40.22
C ARG A 2 11.77 20.80 39.37
N ARG A 3 11.47 20.65 39.22
CA ARG A 3 11.04 19.99 38.57
C ARG A 3 10.84 19.62 37.52
N TYR A 4 10.61 19.76 37.45
CA TYR A 4 10.19 19.44 36.48
C TYR A 4 10.40 18.94 35.47
N LEU A 5 10.45 19.13 35.66
CA LEU A 5 10.43 18.88 34.73
C LEU A 5 10.49 18.13 33.83
N LEU A 6 10.33 18.17 33.87
CA LEU A 6 10.15 17.66 32.99
C LEU A 6 10.02 17.04 32.09
N MET A 7 9.82 17.15 32.05
CA MET A 7 9.48 16.80 31.13
C MET A 7 9.49 16.25 30.24
N PHE A 8 9.47 16.49 30.27
CA PHE A 8 9.29 16.16 29.28
C PHE A 8 9.27 15.56 28.48
N ALA A 9 9.18 15.71 28.66
CA ALA A 9 8.94 15.36 27.80
C ALA A 9 8.93 14.70 27.12
N PHE A 10 8.81 14.79 27.10
CA PHE A 10 8.55 14.27 26.14
C PHE A 10 8.47 13.73 25.32
N GLY A 11 8.42 13.95 25.45
CA GLY A 11 8.10 13.66 24.47
C GLY A 11 8.10 13.18 23.87
N LEU A 12 7.98 13.35 23.76
CA LEU A 12 7.72 13.03 22.93
C LEU A 12 7.64 12.58 22.16
N LEU A 13 7.53 12.75 22.11
CA LEU A 13 7.26 12.40 21.26
C LEU A 13 7.31 11.99 20.44
N ALA A 14 7.31 12.24 20.44
CA ALA A 14 7.22 11.96 19.54
C ALA A 14 7.41 11.35 18.94
N THR A 15 7.32 11.34 18.79
CA THR A 15 7.40 10.74 18.03
C THR A 15 7.14 10.29 17.37
N CYS A 16 6.75 10.45 17.17
CA CYS A 16 6.39 10.10 16.39
C CYS A 16 6.35 9.78 15.50
N GLY A 17 6.17 9.87 15.48
CA GLY A 17 5.67 9.62 14.57
C GLY A 17 6.00 9.36 13.49
N CYS A 18 6.20 9.33 12.98
CA CYS A 18 6.65 9.24 11.97
C CYS A 18 6.52 8.19 11.27
N SER A 19 6.08 7.64 11.41
CA SER A 19 6.04 6.64 10.75
C SER A 19 5.05 6.50 9.89
N GLU A 20 4.74 7.25 9.19
CA GLU A 20 3.73 7.09 8.38
C GLU A 20 4.12 6.64 7.20
N ALA A 21 5.08 6.25 6.93
CA ALA A 21 5.52 5.83 5.72
C ALA A 21 4.52 5.07 5.00
N VAL A 22 4.83 4.07 4.40
CA VAL A 22 3.94 3.35 3.66
C VAL A 22 3.10 2.48 4.46
N ARG A 23 1.84 2.44 4.20
CA ARG A 23 1.02 1.64 4.90
C ARG A 23 0.09 0.94 4.09
N ARG A 24 -0.08 -0.33 4.21
CA ARG A 24 -1.14 -1.07 3.60
C ARG A 24 -2.24 -1.06 4.60
N ASP A 25 -3.22 -0.24 4.33
CA ASP A 25 -4.26 -0.01 5.28
C ASP A 25 -5.17 -1.16 5.47
N GLU A 26 -5.57 -1.82 4.41
CA GLU A 26 -6.55 -2.83 4.54
C GLU A 26 -6.38 -3.92 3.54
N PRO A 27 -6.25 -5.17 3.95
CA PRO A 27 -6.21 -6.27 2.98
C PRO A 27 -7.59 -6.48 2.38
N LEU A 28 -7.62 -6.87 1.13
CA LEU A 28 -8.84 -7.11 0.41
C LEU A 28 -8.75 -8.46 -0.27
N LYS A 29 -9.90 -9.05 -0.52
CA LYS A 29 -9.93 -10.21 -1.38
C LYS A 29 -9.84 -9.72 -2.81
N ILE A 30 -9.22 -10.50 -3.65
CA ILE A 30 -9.13 -10.13 -5.05
C ILE A 30 -10.53 -9.91 -5.64
N SER A 31 -11.51 -10.69 -5.20
CA SER A 31 -12.87 -10.55 -5.70
C SER A 31 -13.53 -9.24 -5.30
N ASP A 32 -12.95 -8.54 -4.31
CA ASP A 32 -13.49 -7.25 -3.88
C ASP A 32 -12.86 -6.08 -4.61
N VAL A 33 -11.87 -6.31 -5.43
CA VAL A 33 -11.23 -5.26 -6.20
C VAL A 33 -12.09 -4.98 -7.43
N PRO A 34 -12.33 -3.72 -7.77
CA PRO A 34 -13.13 -3.43 -8.96
C PRO A 34 -12.53 -4.07 -10.19
N LYS A 35 -13.41 -4.57 -11.06
CA LYS A 35 -12.95 -5.29 -12.23
C LYS A 35 -12.07 -4.47 -13.14
N GLU A 36 -12.34 -3.18 -13.23
CA GLU A 36 -11.53 -2.30 -14.06
C GLU A 36 -10.11 -2.21 -13.55
N ILE A 37 -9.96 -2.22 -12.24
CA ILE A 37 -8.64 -2.13 -11.63
C ILE A 37 -7.89 -3.43 -11.87
N LEU A 38 -8.56 -4.55 -11.70
CA LEU A 38 -7.94 -5.84 -11.98
C LEU A 38 -7.53 -5.94 -13.44
N LYS A 39 -8.37 -5.44 -14.32
CA LYS A 39 -8.07 -5.47 -15.74
C LYS A 39 -6.82 -4.67 -16.06
N VAL A 40 -6.70 -3.48 -15.50
CA VAL A 40 -5.54 -2.64 -15.71
C VAL A 40 -4.28 -3.36 -15.22
N ALA A 41 -4.35 -3.94 -14.04
CA ALA A 41 -3.21 -4.64 -13.47
C ALA A 41 -2.83 -5.83 -14.34
N GLN A 42 -3.84 -6.59 -14.80
CA GLN A 42 -3.58 -7.77 -15.58
C GLN A 42 -3.00 -7.43 -16.95
N GLU A 43 -3.42 -6.31 -17.51
CA GLU A 43 -2.87 -5.87 -18.79
C GLU A 43 -1.43 -5.41 -18.63
N ARG A 44 -1.13 -4.80 -17.49
CA ARG A 44 0.23 -4.32 -17.25
C ARG A 44 1.18 -5.48 -16.99
N LEU A 45 0.70 -6.50 -16.27
CA LEU A 45 1.52 -7.67 -15.92
C LEU A 45 0.75 -8.93 -16.34
N PRO A 46 0.72 -9.25 -17.63
CA PRO A 46 -0.12 -10.33 -18.12
C PRO A 46 0.23 -11.73 -17.65
N ASN A 47 1.46 -11.94 -17.22
CA ASN A 47 1.86 -13.27 -16.79
C ASN A 47 1.75 -13.49 -15.30
N ILE A 48 1.18 -12.53 -14.59
CA ILE A 48 1.08 -12.60 -13.16
C ILE A 48 -0.34 -12.98 -12.77
N LYS A 49 -0.45 -13.92 -11.84
CA LYS A 49 -1.74 -14.27 -11.29
C LYS A 49 -1.87 -13.52 -9.98
N PHE A 50 -2.71 -12.51 -9.97
CA PHE A 50 -2.88 -11.68 -8.78
C PHE A 50 -3.78 -12.40 -7.79
N ASP A 51 -3.30 -12.60 -6.58
CA ASP A 51 -4.05 -13.28 -5.55
C ASP A 51 -4.09 -12.54 -4.23
N GLN A 52 -3.44 -11.40 -4.14
CA GLN A 52 -3.48 -10.58 -2.93
C GLN A 52 -3.72 -9.14 -3.32
N ALA A 53 -4.44 -8.43 -2.48
CA ALA A 53 -4.75 -7.04 -2.73
C ALA A 53 -4.88 -6.27 -1.44
N TRP A 54 -4.61 -4.97 -1.51
CA TRP A 54 -4.75 -4.08 -0.37
C TRP A 54 -5.27 -2.74 -0.85
N LYS A 55 -5.98 -2.05 0.02
CA LYS A 55 -6.24 -0.64 -0.17
C LYS A 55 -5.08 0.07 0.50
N THR A 56 -4.53 1.06 -0.16
CA THR A 56 -3.36 1.74 0.35
C THR A 56 -3.35 3.18 -0.12
N LYS A 57 -2.33 3.91 0.26
CA LYS A 57 -2.11 5.25 -0.24
C LYS A 57 -0.73 5.30 -0.87
N PHE A 58 -0.66 5.90 -2.04
CA PHE A 58 0.59 6.07 -2.73
C PHE A 58 0.81 7.56 -2.92
N LYS A 59 1.79 8.10 -2.23
CA LYS A 59 2.08 9.54 -2.27
C LYS A 59 0.83 10.37 -2.00
N GLY A 60 0.09 9.96 -0.97
CA GLY A 60 -1.10 10.69 -0.56
C GLY A 60 -2.35 10.41 -1.37
N GLN A 61 -2.27 9.54 -2.35
CA GLN A 61 -3.37 9.24 -3.22
C GLN A 61 -3.88 7.84 -2.96
N ASP A 62 -5.19 7.68 -2.85
CA ASP A 62 -5.76 6.36 -2.63
C ASP A 62 -5.48 5.46 -3.81
N ALA A 63 -5.14 4.23 -3.52
CA ALA A 63 -4.77 3.28 -4.55
C ALA A 63 -5.03 1.87 -4.09
N TYR A 64 -4.97 0.94 -5.04
CA TYR A 64 -5.00 -0.48 -4.74
C TYR A 64 -3.62 -1.03 -5.04
N GLU A 65 -3.14 -1.89 -4.15
CA GLU A 65 -1.91 -2.61 -4.40
C GLU A 65 -2.28 -4.05 -4.67
N LEU A 66 -1.81 -4.59 -5.76
CA LEU A 66 -2.09 -5.96 -6.15
C LEU A 66 -0.79 -6.73 -6.26
N ARG A 67 -0.79 -7.93 -5.77
CA ARG A 67 0.39 -8.77 -5.78
C ARG A 67 0.06 -10.15 -6.30
N GLY A 68 0.96 -10.73 -7.02
CA GLY A 68 0.79 -12.09 -7.52
C GLY A 68 2.11 -12.67 -7.94
N LYS A 69 2.05 -13.83 -8.56
CA LYS A 69 3.24 -14.56 -8.99
C LYS A 69 3.11 -15.00 -10.42
N ASN A 70 4.26 -15.16 -11.07
CA ASN A 70 4.24 -15.76 -12.40
C ASN A 70 4.42 -17.27 -12.27
N ASP A 71 4.53 -17.96 -13.40
CA ASP A 71 4.64 -19.39 -13.41
C ASP A 71 5.90 -19.92 -12.71
N ARG A 72 6.88 -19.07 -12.58
CA ARG A 72 8.12 -19.46 -11.92
C ARG A 72 8.16 -19.06 -10.46
N GLY A 73 7.04 -18.57 -9.95
CA GLY A 73 6.97 -18.16 -8.56
C GLY A 73 7.53 -16.80 -8.25
N LYS A 74 7.87 -16.02 -9.29
CA LYS A 74 8.39 -14.68 -9.06
C LYS A 74 7.26 -13.76 -8.67
N VAL A 75 7.43 -13.04 -7.58
CA VAL A 75 6.41 -12.14 -7.07
C VAL A 75 6.52 -10.79 -7.75
N ARG A 76 5.38 -10.25 -8.16
CA ARG A 76 5.31 -8.91 -8.74
C ARG A 76 4.17 -8.15 -8.08
N GLU A 77 4.33 -6.84 -8.03
CA GLU A 77 3.32 -5.98 -7.43
C GLU A 77 3.05 -4.81 -8.34
N VAL A 78 1.81 -4.33 -8.33
CA VAL A 78 1.45 -3.15 -9.09
C VAL A 78 0.51 -2.32 -8.24
N GLU A 79 0.68 -1.00 -8.29
CA GLU A 79 -0.23 -0.09 -7.61
C GLU A 79 -1.00 0.68 -8.65
N VAL A 80 -2.32 0.71 -8.48
CA VAL A 80 -3.24 1.31 -9.44
C VAL A 80 -4.13 2.28 -8.70
N SER A 81 -4.28 3.49 -9.21
CA SER A 81 -5.12 4.49 -8.58
C SER A 81 -6.58 4.10 -8.72
N LEU A 82 -7.44 4.76 -7.98
CA LEU A 82 -8.87 4.48 -8.07
C LEU A 82 -9.43 4.77 -9.45
N SER A 83 -8.75 5.62 -10.20
CA SER A 83 -9.20 5.94 -11.55
C SER A 83 -8.63 4.98 -12.59
N GLY A 84 -7.82 4.02 -12.17
CA GLY A 84 -7.30 3.03 -13.10
C GLY A 84 -5.95 3.36 -13.68
N GLU A 85 -5.21 4.26 -13.06
CA GLU A 85 -3.91 4.63 -13.55
C GLU A 85 -2.83 3.82 -12.83
N VAL A 86 -1.88 3.24 -13.56
CA VAL A 86 -0.78 2.50 -12.95
C VAL A 86 0.18 3.50 -12.34
N LEU A 87 0.39 3.39 -11.04
CA LEU A 87 1.24 4.32 -10.31
C LEU A 87 2.64 3.78 -10.11
N GLU A 88 2.75 2.48 -9.90
CA GLU A 88 4.05 1.89 -9.70
C GLU A 88 4.00 0.40 -9.94
N VAL A 89 5.08 -0.16 -10.45
CA VAL A 89 5.21 -1.59 -10.66
C VAL A 89 6.50 -2.05 -10.01
N GLU A 90 6.43 -3.13 -9.23
CA GLU A 90 7.63 -3.71 -8.63
C GLU A 90 7.77 -5.16 -8.92
#